data_33f59e8e5e22f3ec0f83ab282ffee5bb
#
_entry.id   33f59e8e5e22f3ec0f83ab282ffee5bb
#
_cell.length_a   1.000
_cell.length_b   1.000
_cell.length_c   1.000
_cell.angle_alpha   90.00
_cell.angle_beta   90.00
_cell.angle_gamma   90.00
#
_symmetry.space_group_name_H-M   'P 1'
#
loop_
_entity.id
_entity.type
_entity.pdbx_description
1 polymer ?
#
loop_
_entity_poly.entity_id
_entity_poly.type
_entity_poly.pdbx_seq_one_letter_code
_entity_poly.pdbx_strand_id
1 'polypeptide(L)'
;MGSSSAQSFTSIPVLDYSLSSSPDTKPRFLSELRNAVVNVGFFYLVHTPIAPHVQQAFIEKSLTLFDLPLEKKLEIEMVNSKHFLGYSRLGAETTASKTDYREQFDVSAHLVQSPTYAVD
;
A
#
# COMPACT_ATOMS: atom_id res chain seq x y z
N MET A 1 8.10 4.88 34.54
CA MET A 1 7.53 5.64 33.44
C MET A 1 8.66 5.94 32.46
N GLY A 2 8.82 5.07 31.46
CA GLY A 2 9.86 5.24 30.44
C GLY A 2 9.36 6.25 29.40
N SER A 3 9.97 7.44 29.39
CA SER A 3 9.80 8.40 28.30
C SER A 3 10.41 7.80 27.04
N SER A 4 9.56 7.31 26.13
CA SER A 4 9.98 6.95 24.79
C SER A 4 10.33 8.27 24.09
N SER A 5 11.61 8.60 24.04
CA SER A 5 12.10 9.67 23.18
C SER A 5 11.83 9.24 21.73
N ALA A 6 10.85 9.86 21.09
CA ALA A 6 10.64 9.70 19.68
C ALA A 6 11.96 10.04 18.96
N GLN A 7 12.60 9.04 18.36
CA GLN A 7 13.78 9.28 17.54
C GLN A 7 13.36 10.11 16.33
N SER A 8 13.84 11.35 16.26
CA SER A 8 13.63 12.19 15.08
C SER A 8 14.51 11.67 13.95
N PHE A 9 13.91 11.20 12.87
CA PHE A 9 14.63 10.89 11.64
C PHE A 9 14.67 12.12 10.72
N THR A 10 15.78 12.31 10.04
CA THR A 10 16.01 13.47 9.15
C THR A 10 15.81 13.13 7.67
N SER A 11 15.71 11.85 7.33
CA SER A 11 15.50 11.36 5.97
C SER A 11 14.71 10.07 5.96
N ILE A 12 13.97 9.86 4.88
CA ILE A 12 13.26 8.60 4.64
C ILE A 12 14.27 7.56 4.13
N PRO A 13 14.35 6.37 4.75
CA PRO A 13 15.23 5.31 4.26
C PRO A 13 14.88 4.87 2.85
N VAL A 14 15.90 4.55 2.06
CA VAL A 14 15.76 3.97 0.72
C VAL A 14 16.34 2.56 0.76
N LEU A 15 15.51 1.56 0.49
CA LEU A 15 15.88 0.14 0.50
C LEU A 15 15.99 -0.38 -0.94
N ASP A 16 17.06 -1.12 -1.22
CA ASP A 16 17.27 -1.77 -2.51
C ASP A 16 16.72 -3.19 -2.49
N TYR A 17 15.58 -3.41 -3.17
CA TYR A 17 14.94 -4.73 -3.22
C TYR A 17 15.81 -5.79 -3.91
N SER A 18 16.70 -5.41 -4.84
CA SER A 18 17.57 -6.36 -5.54
C SER A 18 18.47 -7.16 -4.58
N LEU A 19 18.81 -6.58 -3.43
CA LEU A 19 19.61 -7.24 -2.38
C LEU A 19 18.85 -8.41 -1.71
N SER A 20 17.54 -8.49 -1.83
CA SER A 20 16.73 -9.57 -1.25
C SER A 20 16.91 -10.92 -1.97
N SER A 21 17.37 -10.90 -3.22
CA SER A 21 17.41 -12.05 -4.11
C SER A 21 18.62 -12.96 -3.91
N SER A 22 19.71 -12.44 -3.35
CA SER A 22 20.95 -13.20 -3.13
C SER A 22 21.11 -13.59 -1.65
N PRO A 23 21.51 -14.85 -1.35
CA PRO A 23 21.82 -15.28 0.01
C PRO A 23 22.89 -14.39 0.69
N ASP A 24 23.84 -13.89 -0.06
CA ASP A 24 24.96 -13.08 0.47
C ASP A 24 24.52 -11.68 0.89
N THR A 25 23.56 -11.09 0.19
CA THR A 25 23.09 -9.72 0.42
C THR A 25 21.78 -9.65 1.21
N LYS A 26 21.01 -10.72 1.22
CA LYS A 26 19.71 -10.78 1.91
C LYS A 26 19.79 -10.43 3.41
N PRO A 27 20.78 -10.90 4.18
CA PRO A 27 20.89 -10.52 5.59
C PRO A 27 21.02 -9.00 5.79
N ARG A 28 21.77 -8.32 4.91
CA ARG A 28 21.88 -6.86 4.91
C ARG A 28 20.54 -6.21 4.63
N PHE A 29 19.85 -6.63 3.56
CA PHE A 29 18.51 -6.12 3.21
C PHE A 29 17.54 -6.24 4.38
N LEU A 30 17.48 -7.41 5.04
CA LEU A 30 16.59 -7.65 6.17
C LEU A 30 16.93 -6.77 7.38
N SER A 31 18.21 -6.52 7.62
CA SER A 31 18.65 -5.61 8.69
C SER A 31 18.24 -4.16 8.41
N GLU A 32 18.43 -3.68 7.20
CA GLU A 32 18.02 -2.34 6.76
C GLU A 32 16.49 -2.19 6.80
N LEU A 33 15.74 -3.21 6.33
CA LEU A 33 14.28 -3.24 6.40
C LEU A 33 13.78 -3.17 7.83
N ARG A 34 14.33 -4.00 8.73
CA ARG A 34 13.97 -3.97 10.15
C ARG A 34 14.21 -2.59 10.76
N ASN A 35 15.38 -2.01 10.48
CA ASN A 35 15.72 -0.67 10.99
C ASN A 35 14.73 0.39 10.49
N ALA A 36 14.39 0.37 9.19
CA ALA A 36 13.45 1.30 8.61
C ALA A 36 12.04 1.17 9.23
N VAL A 37 11.54 -0.07 9.38
CA VAL A 37 10.20 -0.32 9.94
C VAL A 37 10.12 0.06 11.42
N VAL A 38 11.13 -0.29 12.22
CA VAL A 38 11.10 -0.08 13.68
C VAL A 38 11.35 1.39 14.05
N ASN A 39 12.28 2.05 13.36
CA ASN A 39 12.73 3.39 13.75
C ASN A 39 12.05 4.53 13.00
N VAL A 40 11.52 4.27 11.78
CA VAL A 40 10.88 5.29 10.94
C VAL A 40 9.41 4.96 10.65
N GLY A 41 9.09 3.69 10.41
CA GLY A 41 7.73 3.21 10.11
C GLY A 41 7.40 3.12 8.62
N PHE A 42 8.19 3.74 7.74
CA PHE A 42 8.02 3.68 6.28
C PHE A 42 9.36 3.92 5.57
N PHE A 43 9.42 3.58 4.27
CA PHE A 43 10.64 3.66 3.47
C PHE A 43 10.30 3.74 1.98
N TYR A 44 11.26 4.16 1.16
CA TYR A 44 11.24 3.97 -0.28
C TYR A 44 11.85 2.62 -0.64
N LEU A 45 11.22 1.90 -1.58
CA LEU A 45 11.75 0.65 -2.12
C LEU A 45 12.12 0.85 -3.59
N VAL A 46 13.41 0.61 -3.92
CA VAL A 46 13.92 0.74 -5.30
C VAL A 46 14.30 -0.63 -5.86
N HIS A 47 14.51 -0.69 -7.18
CA HIS A 47 14.87 -1.90 -7.93
C HIS A 47 13.90 -3.06 -7.68
N THR A 48 12.61 -2.75 -7.56
CA THR A 48 11.55 -3.76 -7.47
C THR A 48 11.41 -4.51 -8.80
N PRO A 49 10.87 -5.74 -8.80
CA PRO A 49 10.63 -6.48 -10.05
C PRO A 49 9.49 -5.91 -10.91
N ILE A 50 8.82 -4.85 -10.45
CA ILE A 50 7.76 -4.21 -11.22
C ILE A 50 8.39 -3.34 -12.30
N ALA A 51 8.10 -3.65 -13.56
CA ALA A 51 8.65 -2.90 -14.68
C ALA A 51 8.19 -1.42 -14.64
N PRO A 52 9.06 -0.45 -14.95
CA PRO A 52 8.72 0.98 -14.89
C PRO A 52 7.48 1.37 -15.69
N HIS A 53 7.27 0.77 -16.85
CA HIS A 53 6.09 1.04 -17.67
C HIS A 53 4.78 0.59 -17.01
N VAL A 54 4.83 -0.47 -16.18
CA VAL A 54 3.66 -0.93 -15.41
C VAL A 54 3.33 0.05 -14.29
N GLN A 55 4.35 0.55 -13.59
CA GLN A 55 4.19 1.58 -12.56
C GLN A 55 3.60 2.85 -13.15
N GLN A 56 4.14 3.30 -14.29
CA GLN A 56 3.65 4.49 -14.99
C GLN A 56 2.20 4.31 -15.45
N ALA A 57 1.88 3.19 -16.07
CA ALA A 57 0.51 2.88 -16.50
C ALA A 57 -0.46 2.83 -15.32
N PHE A 58 -0.04 2.30 -14.17
CA PHE A 58 -0.85 2.29 -12.95
C PHE A 58 -1.15 3.71 -12.47
N ILE A 59 -0.16 4.59 -12.42
CA ILE A 59 -0.34 5.99 -12.02
C ILE A 59 -1.32 6.70 -12.97
N GLU A 60 -1.13 6.58 -14.27
CA GLU A 60 -1.99 7.21 -15.28
C GLU A 60 -3.45 6.72 -15.18
N LYS A 61 -3.64 5.41 -15.01
CA LYS A 61 -4.98 4.83 -14.85
C LYS A 61 -5.64 5.25 -13.53
N SER A 62 -4.86 5.35 -12.47
CA SER A 62 -5.36 5.83 -11.17
C SER A 62 -5.85 7.29 -11.27
N LEU A 63 -5.09 8.17 -11.89
CA LEU A 63 -5.51 9.56 -12.13
C LEU A 63 -6.81 9.60 -12.97
N THR A 64 -6.87 8.83 -14.05
CA THR A 64 -8.07 8.74 -14.91
C THR A 64 -9.30 8.26 -14.11
N LEU A 65 -9.12 7.32 -13.18
CA LEU A 65 -10.21 6.82 -12.35
C LEU A 65 -10.77 7.92 -11.42
N PHE A 66 -9.89 8.67 -10.78
CA PHE A 66 -10.31 9.73 -9.86
C PHE A 66 -10.91 10.94 -10.60
N ASP A 67 -10.56 11.16 -11.86
CA ASP A 67 -11.15 12.18 -12.73
C ASP A 67 -12.55 11.82 -13.26
N LEU A 68 -13.00 10.58 -13.07
CA LEU A 68 -14.35 10.19 -13.46
C LEU A 68 -15.41 10.99 -12.70
N PRO A 69 -16.57 11.27 -13.33
CA PRO A 69 -17.72 11.82 -12.62
C PRO A 69 -18.08 10.96 -11.39
N LEU A 70 -18.51 11.62 -10.32
CA LEU A 70 -18.85 10.94 -9.06
C LEU A 70 -19.83 9.79 -9.25
N GLU A 71 -20.83 9.97 -10.11
CA GLU A 71 -21.84 8.95 -10.43
C GLU A 71 -21.19 7.65 -10.92
N LYS A 72 -20.16 7.76 -11.77
CA LYS A 72 -19.43 6.59 -12.29
C LYS A 72 -18.56 5.93 -11.22
N LYS A 73 -17.95 6.72 -10.34
CA LYS A 73 -17.19 6.20 -9.20
C LYS A 73 -18.11 5.46 -8.21
N LEU A 74 -19.31 5.94 -8.00
CA LEU A 74 -20.30 5.30 -7.11
C LEU A 74 -20.82 3.95 -7.64
N GLU A 75 -20.81 3.70 -8.94
CA GLU A 75 -21.17 2.39 -9.51
C GLU A 75 -20.23 1.28 -8.99
N ILE A 76 -18.98 1.62 -8.67
CA ILE A 76 -17.95 0.72 -8.15
C ILE A 76 -17.62 0.97 -6.69
N GLU A 77 -18.56 1.52 -5.94
CA GLU A 77 -18.37 1.82 -4.53
C GLU A 77 -18.17 0.56 -3.68
N MET A 78 -17.28 0.62 -2.72
CA MET A 78 -16.89 -0.50 -1.84
C MET A 78 -18.10 -1.16 -1.17
N VAL A 79 -19.14 -0.42 -0.81
CA VAL A 79 -20.36 -0.96 -0.18
C VAL A 79 -21.10 -1.95 -1.07
N ASN A 80 -20.89 -1.91 -2.38
CA ASN A 80 -21.47 -2.81 -3.35
C ASN A 80 -20.63 -4.09 -3.55
N SER A 81 -19.43 -4.15 -2.95
CA SER A 81 -18.50 -5.25 -3.10
C SER A 81 -18.60 -6.23 -1.92
N LYS A 82 -18.69 -7.53 -2.22
CA LYS A 82 -18.67 -8.58 -1.19
C LYS A 82 -17.29 -8.72 -0.50
N HIS A 83 -16.25 -8.13 -1.07
CA HIS A 83 -14.87 -8.27 -0.60
C HIS A 83 -14.31 -6.98 -0.02
N PHE A 84 -15.14 -5.96 0.20
CA PHE A 84 -14.72 -4.64 0.69
C PHE A 84 -13.65 -3.99 -0.20
N LEU A 85 -13.74 -4.21 -1.52
CA LEU A 85 -12.87 -3.62 -2.53
C LEU A 85 -13.67 -2.65 -3.38
N GLY A 86 -13.04 -1.58 -3.84
CA GLY A 86 -13.68 -0.61 -4.69
C GLY A 86 -13.45 0.83 -4.22
N TYR A 87 -14.30 1.71 -4.70
CA TYR A 87 -14.23 3.14 -4.43
C TYR A 87 -14.81 3.50 -3.06
N SER A 88 -14.08 4.30 -2.30
CA SER A 88 -14.57 4.98 -1.10
C SER A 88 -14.65 6.47 -1.37
N ARG A 89 -15.85 7.03 -1.23
CA ARG A 89 -16.10 8.45 -1.51
C ARG A 89 -15.44 9.36 -0.48
N LEU A 90 -15.24 10.62 -0.86
CA LEU A 90 -14.73 11.65 0.02
C LEU A 90 -15.57 11.73 1.31
N GLY A 91 -14.91 11.63 2.45
CA GLY A 91 -15.56 11.71 3.75
C GLY A 91 -16.31 10.43 4.20
N ALA A 92 -16.16 9.30 3.49
CA ALA A 92 -16.77 8.03 3.89
C ALA A 92 -16.12 7.42 5.14
N GLU A 93 -14.86 7.74 5.39
CA GLU A 93 -14.10 7.21 6.51
C GLU A 93 -13.97 8.22 7.65
N THR A 94 -13.96 7.70 8.87
CA THR A 94 -13.76 8.49 10.07
C THR A 94 -12.63 7.89 10.88
N THR A 95 -11.57 8.66 11.08
CA THR A 95 -10.41 8.29 11.90
C THR A 95 -10.40 9.13 13.17
N ALA A 96 -10.36 8.48 14.35
CA ALA A 96 -10.35 9.16 15.66
C ALA A 96 -11.48 10.22 15.80
N SER A 97 -12.70 9.88 15.35
CA SER A 97 -13.90 10.74 15.37
C SER A 97 -13.81 11.99 14.47
N LYS A 98 -12.87 12.01 13.52
CA LYS A 98 -12.77 13.06 12.51
C LYS A 98 -12.97 12.46 11.13
N THR A 99 -13.76 13.14 10.30
CA THR A 99 -13.98 12.74 8.91
C THR A 99 -12.69 12.87 8.11
N ASP A 100 -12.32 11.80 7.41
CA ASP A 100 -11.20 11.81 6.48
C ASP A 100 -11.60 12.44 5.15
N TYR A 101 -10.94 13.53 4.79
CA TYR A 101 -11.17 14.23 3.52
C TYR A 101 -10.30 13.63 2.40
N ARG A 102 -10.51 12.34 2.15
CA ARG A 102 -9.87 11.63 1.04
C ARG A 102 -10.89 10.77 0.33
N GLU A 103 -10.66 10.52 -0.94
CA GLU A 103 -11.26 9.44 -1.70
C GLU A 103 -10.18 8.40 -1.98
N GLN A 104 -10.55 7.13 -2.05
CA GLN A 104 -9.61 6.03 -2.31
C GLN A 104 -10.26 4.94 -3.15
N PHE A 105 -9.44 4.09 -3.74
CA PHE A 105 -9.87 2.91 -4.46
C PHE A 105 -9.02 1.72 -4.05
N ASP A 106 -9.65 0.74 -3.43
CA ASP A 106 -8.99 -0.47 -2.96
C ASP A 106 -9.08 -1.57 -4.00
N VAL A 107 -7.92 -2.13 -4.35
CA VAL A 107 -7.78 -3.25 -5.29
C VAL A 107 -7.07 -4.42 -4.60
N SER A 108 -7.43 -5.64 -5.00
CA SER A 108 -6.73 -6.85 -4.60
C SER A 108 -6.44 -7.72 -5.82
N ALA A 109 -5.45 -8.58 -5.71
CA ALA A 109 -5.27 -9.64 -6.68
C ALA A 109 -6.54 -10.51 -6.73
N HIS A 110 -7.00 -10.90 -7.92
CA HIS A 110 -8.00 -11.93 -8.04
C HIS A 110 -7.40 -13.21 -7.42
N LEU A 111 -7.85 -13.56 -6.24
CA LEU A 111 -7.65 -14.90 -5.71
C LEU A 111 -8.46 -15.82 -6.61
N VAL A 112 -7.84 -16.32 -7.67
CA VAL A 112 -8.29 -17.55 -8.30
C VAL A 112 -8.33 -18.54 -7.16
N GLN A 113 -9.53 -19.02 -6.79
CA GLN A 113 -9.70 -20.05 -5.78
C GLN A 113 -8.78 -21.22 -6.15
N SER A 114 -7.64 -21.28 -5.48
CA SER A 114 -6.85 -22.48 -5.48
C SER A 114 -7.67 -23.52 -4.72
N PRO A 115 -7.94 -24.72 -5.26
CA PRO A 115 -8.81 -25.71 -4.63
C PRO A 115 -8.31 -26.26 -3.29
N THR A 116 -7.24 -25.71 -2.74
CA THR A 116 -6.47 -26.24 -1.61
C THR A 116 -6.69 -25.54 -0.27
N TYR A 117 -7.61 -24.59 -0.17
CA TYR A 117 -8.02 -24.07 1.14
C TYR A 117 -9.45 -24.46 1.48
N ALA A 118 -9.69 -25.77 1.61
CA ALA A 118 -10.75 -26.27 2.47
C ALA A 118 -10.21 -26.19 3.91
N VAL A 119 -10.73 -25.26 4.68
CA VAL A 119 -10.56 -25.25 6.14
C VAL A 119 -11.63 -26.18 6.67
N ASP A 120 -11.21 -27.36 7.21
CA ASP A 120 -12.05 -28.24 8.01
C ASP A 120 -12.43 -27.56 9.34
#